data_470813a3b139e8954482f42bb4bb6a82
#
_entry.id   470813a3b139e8954482f42bb4bb6a82
#
_cell.length_a   1.000
_cell.length_b   1.000
_cell.length_c   1.000
_cell.angle_alpha   90.00
_cell.angle_beta   90.00
_cell.angle_gamma   90.00
#
_symmetry.space_group_name_H-M   'P 1'
#
loop_
_entity.id
_entity.type
_entity.pdbx_description
1 polymer ?
#
loop_
_entity_poly.entity_id
_entity_poly.type
_entity_poly.pdbx_seq_one_letter_code
_entity_poly.pdbx_strand_id
1 'polypeptide(L)'
;MAERRMFSKTIVLSDDFLDMPMSTRILYFTFGMVADDDGFVNNPRSIMRQISATNDDLKILLAKRYIILFESGVIVIRHWRLHNYIQKDRYKPSKCLAEKELISVDENGLYTECIQDVSKLDTQDRLELET
;
A
#
# COMPACT_ATOMS: atom_id res chain seq x y z
N MET A 1 16.89 -8.73 -4.28
CA MET A 1 15.57 -8.17 -4.54
C MET A 1 15.15 -8.48 -5.97
N ALA A 2 13.89 -8.85 -6.17
CA ALA A 2 13.39 -9.11 -7.51
C ALA A 2 13.24 -7.80 -8.27
N GLU A 3 13.66 -7.80 -9.53
CA GLU A 3 13.56 -6.60 -10.36
C GLU A 3 12.22 -6.48 -11.06
N ARG A 4 11.58 -7.60 -11.33
CA ARG A 4 10.32 -7.59 -12.07
C ARG A 4 9.15 -7.59 -11.11
N ARG A 5 8.12 -6.85 -11.49
CA ARG A 5 6.89 -6.76 -10.70
C ARG A 5 5.72 -7.22 -11.56
N MET A 6 4.75 -7.82 -10.90
CA MET A 6 3.55 -8.31 -11.55
C MET A 6 2.33 -7.62 -10.93
N PHE A 7 1.26 -7.56 -11.72
CA PHE A 7 -0.01 -7.02 -11.27
C PHE A 7 -1.12 -8.00 -11.60
N SER A 8 -2.01 -8.22 -10.64
CA SER A 8 -3.14 -9.13 -10.85
C SER A 8 -4.17 -8.48 -11.79
N LYS A 9 -4.51 -9.18 -12.86
CA LYS A 9 -5.53 -8.69 -13.78
C LYS A 9 -6.87 -8.48 -13.06
N THR A 10 -7.20 -9.35 -12.13
CA THR A 10 -8.45 -9.24 -11.39
C THR A 10 -8.57 -7.90 -10.68
N ILE A 11 -7.46 -7.40 -10.15
CA ILE A 11 -7.46 -6.14 -9.42
C ILE A 11 -7.43 -4.95 -10.39
N VAL A 12 -6.50 -4.96 -11.35
CA VAL A 12 -6.28 -3.76 -12.17
C VAL A 12 -7.30 -3.60 -13.29
N LEU A 13 -8.08 -4.63 -13.58
CA LEU A 13 -9.16 -4.54 -14.56
C LEU A 13 -10.54 -4.51 -13.90
N SER A 14 -10.59 -4.44 -12.57
CA SER A 14 -11.87 -4.31 -11.87
C SER A 14 -12.50 -2.95 -12.15
N ASP A 15 -13.82 -2.88 -12.09
CA ASP A 15 -14.54 -1.63 -12.28
C ASP A 15 -14.10 -0.58 -11.29
N ASP A 16 -13.86 -0.98 -10.05
CA ASP A 16 -13.42 -0.07 -8.99
C ASP A 16 -12.10 0.60 -9.35
N PHE A 17 -11.15 -0.19 -9.86
CA PHE A 17 -9.86 0.35 -10.26
C PHE A 17 -9.98 1.26 -11.49
N LEU A 18 -10.76 0.82 -12.47
CA LEU A 18 -10.91 1.56 -13.73
C LEU A 18 -11.70 2.86 -13.56
N ASP A 19 -12.47 2.98 -12.49
CA ASP A 19 -13.20 4.21 -12.18
C ASP A 19 -12.30 5.31 -11.63
N MET A 20 -11.06 4.98 -11.26
CA MET A 20 -10.14 5.99 -10.76
C MET A 20 -9.57 6.82 -11.91
N PRO A 21 -9.23 8.09 -11.64
CA PRO A 21 -8.57 8.92 -12.66
C PRO A 21 -7.28 8.27 -13.17
N MET A 22 -6.90 8.58 -14.40
CA MET A 22 -5.68 8.03 -14.98
C MET A 22 -4.45 8.32 -14.13
N SER A 23 -4.33 9.55 -13.60
CA SER A 23 -3.19 9.91 -12.77
C SER A 23 -3.11 9.06 -11.50
N THR A 24 -4.26 8.72 -10.92
CA THR A 24 -4.32 7.86 -9.74
C THR A 24 -3.87 6.45 -10.09
N ARG A 25 -4.32 5.93 -11.22
CA ARG A 25 -3.92 4.58 -11.66
C ARG A 25 -2.43 4.51 -11.96
N ILE A 26 -1.88 5.55 -12.60
CA ILE A 26 -0.45 5.61 -12.87
C ILE A 26 0.34 5.64 -11.57
N LEU A 27 -0.13 6.41 -10.58
CA LEU A 27 0.54 6.45 -9.29
C LEU A 27 0.56 5.07 -8.64
N TYR A 28 -0.54 4.34 -8.71
CA TYR A 28 -0.61 3.00 -8.16
C TYR A 28 0.42 2.06 -8.83
N PHE A 29 0.48 2.06 -10.16
CA PHE A 29 1.44 1.23 -10.87
C PHE A 29 2.88 1.64 -10.56
N THR A 30 3.13 2.94 -10.42
CA THR A 30 4.47 3.42 -10.10
C THR A 30 4.89 2.99 -8.71
N PHE A 31 3.99 3.10 -7.72
CA PHE A 31 4.27 2.59 -6.38
C PHE A 31 4.60 1.10 -6.45
N GLY A 32 3.83 0.34 -7.21
CA GLY A 32 4.07 -1.10 -7.35
C GLY A 32 5.43 -1.41 -7.94
N MET A 33 5.88 -0.61 -8.91
CA MET A 33 7.18 -0.81 -9.53
C MET A 33 8.34 -0.55 -8.58
N VAL A 34 8.22 0.49 -7.74
CA VAL A 34 9.34 0.90 -6.88
C VAL A 34 9.28 0.28 -5.49
N ALA A 35 8.21 -0.40 -5.14
CA ALA A 35 8.06 -1.01 -3.83
C ALA A 35 9.12 -2.08 -3.58
N ASP A 36 9.44 -2.31 -2.30
CA ASP A 36 10.34 -3.39 -1.95
C ASP A 36 9.63 -4.75 -2.08
N ASP A 37 10.31 -5.82 -1.71
CA ASP A 37 9.78 -7.17 -1.91
C ASP A 37 8.57 -7.49 -1.02
N ASP A 38 8.30 -6.66 -0.02
CA ASP A 38 7.13 -6.80 0.84
C ASP A 38 6.02 -5.80 0.48
N GLY A 39 6.25 -4.95 -0.52
CA GLY A 39 5.23 -4.01 -0.99
C GLY A 39 5.27 -2.64 -0.34
N PHE A 40 6.33 -2.32 0.41
CA PHE A 40 6.46 -1.02 1.08
C PHE A 40 7.16 -0.02 0.19
N VAL A 41 6.69 1.24 0.26
CA VAL A 41 7.34 2.38 -0.40
C VAL A 41 7.67 3.38 0.71
N ASN A 42 8.94 3.61 0.95
CA ASN A 42 9.36 4.46 2.07
C ASN A 42 9.46 5.93 1.72
N ASN A 43 9.32 6.28 0.43
CA ASN A 43 9.44 7.67 -0.03
C ASN A 43 8.32 8.03 -1.00
N PRO A 44 7.03 7.85 -0.63
CA PRO A 44 5.93 8.05 -1.57
C PRO A 44 5.85 9.48 -2.12
N ARG A 45 6.19 10.49 -1.31
CA ARG A 45 6.14 11.87 -1.78
C ARG A 45 7.14 12.14 -2.89
N SER A 46 8.32 11.55 -2.80
CA SER A 46 9.33 11.67 -3.84
C SER A 46 8.86 11.03 -5.14
N ILE A 47 8.26 9.85 -5.03
CA ILE A 47 7.72 9.15 -6.20
C ILE A 47 6.59 9.96 -6.83
N MET A 48 5.69 10.52 -6.03
CA MET A 48 4.60 11.35 -6.53
C MET A 48 5.14 12.54 -7.33
N ARG A 49 6.21 13.16 -6.81
CA ARG A 49 6.82 14.30 -7.48
C ARG A 49 7.41 13.93 -8.83
N GLN A 50 7.99 12.74 -8.92
CA GLN A 50 8.61 12.28 -10.16
C GLN A 50 7.60 12.12 -11.30
N ILE A 51 6.37 11.80 -10.98
CA ILE A 51 5.34 11.59 -12.01
C ILE A 51 4.27 12.68 -11.99
N SER A 52 4.50 13.74 -11.22
CA SER A 52 3.57 14.86 -11.11
C SER A 52 2.18 14.47 -10.59
N ALA A 53 2.14 13.46 -9.72
CA ALA A 53 0.90 13.07 -9.07
C ALA A 53 0.55 14.05 -7.96
N THR A 54 -0.73 14.17 -7.65
CA THR A 54 -1.23 15.12 -6.66
C THR A 54 -1.60 14.42 -5.35
N ASN A 55 -1.81 15.21 -4.31
CA ASN A 55 -2.32 14.68 -3.04
C ASN A 55 -3.68 14.04 -3.22
N ASP A 56 -4.48 14.52 -4.16
CA ASP A 56 -5.80 13.93 -4.41
C ASP A 56 -5.66 12.51 -4.94
N ASP A 57 -4.66 12.26 -5.77
CA ASP A 57 -4.40 10.90 -6.26
C ASP A 57 -4.09 9.96 -5.09
N LEU A 58 -3.26 10.42 -4.15
CA LEU A 58 -2.94 9.63 -2.97
C LEU A 58 -4.19 9.37 -2.12
N LYS A 59 -5.01 10.40 -1.93
CA LYS A 59 -6.23 10.28 -1.14
C LYS A 59 -7.21 9.29 -1.74
N ILE A 60 -7.30 9.23 -3.07
CA ILE A 60 -8.19 8.28 -3.73
C ILE A 60 -7.72 6.85 -3.47
N LEU A 61 -6.42 6.61 -3.57
CA LEU A 61 -5.88 5.28 -3.28
C LEU A 61 -6.12 4.87 -1.84
N LEU A 62 -6.00 5.81 -0.91
CA LEU A 62 -6.27 5.54 0.50
C LEU A 62 -7.75 5.25 0.73
N ALA A 63 -8.63 6.07 0.17
CA ALA A 63 -10.06 5.93 0.37
C ALA A 63 -10.59 4.62 -0.21
N LYS A 64 -10.06 4.19 -1.34
CA LYS A 64 -10.46 2.94 -1.98
C LYS A 64 -9.70 1.74 -1.43
N ARG A 65 -8.81 1.96 -0.48
CA ARG A 65 -8.07 0.93 0.23
C ARG A 65 -7.13 0.11 -0.65
N TYR A 66 -6.51 0.77 -1.61
CA TYR A 66 -5.45 0.14 -2.41
C TYR A 66 -4.10 0.24 -1.73
N ILE A 67 -3.93 1.22 -0.86
CA ILE A 67 -2.70 1.39 -0.08
C ILE A 67 -3.05 1.66 1.38
N ILE A 68 -2.07 1.41 2.25
CA ILE A 68 -2.17 1.75 3.67
C ILE A 68 -1.05 2.76 3.95
N LEU A 69 -1.40 3.89 4.57
CA LEU A 69 -0.44 4.92 4.93
C LEU A 69 -0.15 4.86 6.42
N PHE A 70 1.12 4.87 6.77
CA PHE A 70 1.57 4.86 8.16
C PHE A 70 1.96 6.26 8.61
N GLU A 71 1.98 6.47 9.93
CA GLU A 71 2.33 7.77 10.49
C GLU A 71 3.73 8.22 10.07
N SER A 72 4.62 7.27 9.86
CA SER A 72 5.99 7.55 9.41
C SER A 72 6.05 8.10 7.99
N GLY A 73 4.94 8.08 7.26
CA GLY A 73 4.91 8.51 5.86
C GLY A 73 5.15 7.38 4.87
N VAL A 74 5.46 6.20 5.37
CA VAL A 74 5.63 5.00 4.54
C VAL A 74 4.25 4.49 4.10
N ILE A 75 4.17 3.96 2.89
CA ILE A 75 2.95 3.27 2.44
C ILE A 75 3.27 1.81 2.13
N VAL A 76 2.23 0.98 2.15
CA VAL A 76 2.32 -0.39 1.67
C VAL A 76 1.16 -0.64 0.72
N ILE A 77 1.41 -1.43 -0.32
CA ILE A 77 0.38 -1.80 -1.27
C ILE A 77 -0.42 -2.94 -0.67
N ARG A 78 -1.71 -2.68 -0.41
CA ARG A 78 -2.57 -3.61 0.31
C ARG A 78 -2.72 -4.94 -0.42
N HIS A 79 -2.78 -4.90 -1.75
CA HIS A 79 -2.97 -6.10 -2.58
C HIS A 79 -1.65 -6.74 -3.00
N TRP A 80 -0.55 -6.40 -2.33
CA TRP A 80 0.78 -6.80 -2.78
C TRP A 80 0.92 -8.29 -3.02
N ARG A 81 0.45 -9.10 -2.10
CA ARG A 81 0.63 -10.53 -2.19
C ARG A 81 -0.20 -11.18 -3.31
N LEU A 82 -1.25 -10.48 -3.76
CA LEU A 82 -2.01 -10.93 -4.93
C LEU A 82 -1.31 -10.57 -6.23
N HIS A 83 -0.51 -9.51 -6.22
CA HIS A 83 0.24 -9.10 -7.41
C HIS A 83 1.54 -9.86 -7.58
N ASN A 84 2.25 -10.12 -6.48
CA ASN A 84 3.62 -10.60 -6.56
C ASN A 84 3.85 -11.81 -5.67
N TYR A 85 4.51 -12.80 -6.25
CA TYR A 85 5.09 -13.91 -5.52
C TYR A 85 6.60 -13.86 -5.72
N ILE A 86 7.36 -13.81 -4.63
CA ILE A 86 8.81 -13.73 -4.70
C ILE A 86 9.40 -15.00 -4.11
N GLN A 87 10.22 -15.69 -4.89
CA GLN A 87 10.86 -16.91 -4.45
C GLN A 87 11.82 -16.61 -3.31
N LYS A 88 11.97 -17.58 -2.41
CA LYS A 88 12.77 -17.39 -1.20
C LYS A 88 14.21 -16.98 -1.51
N ASP A 89 14.78 -17.53 -2.56
CA ASP A 89 16.17 -17.23 -2.92
C ASP A 89 16.36 -15.82 -3.46
N ARG A 90 15.29 -15.16 -3.88
CA ARG A 90 15.33 -13.79 -4.38
C ARG A 90 14.77 -12.78 -3.41
N TYR A 91 14.08 -13.25 -2.38
CA TYR A 91 13.40 -12.38 -1.43
C TYR A 91 14.40 -11.64 -0.56
N LYS A 92 14.20 -10.33 -0.45
CA LYS A 92 14.95 -9.49 0.45
C LYS A 92 13.96 -8.80 1.40
N PRO A 93 14.07 -9.03 2.71
CA PRO A 93 13.14 -8.42 3.65
C PRO A 93 13.13 -6.92 3.57
N SER A 94 11.97 -6.34 3.83
CA SER A 94 11.80 -4.89 3.84
C SER A 94 12.64 -4.25 4.94
N LYS A 95 13.12 -3.03 4.68
CA LYS A 95 13.78 -2.22 5.69
C LYS A 95 12.76 -1.53 6.59
N CYS A 96 11.48 -1.53 6.20
CA CYS A 96 10.40 -0.90 6.96
C CYS A 96 9.88 -1.87 8.03
N LEU A 97 10.75 -2.26 8.97
CA LEU A 97 10.42 -3.29 9.95
C LEU A 97 9.33 -2.85 10.93
N ALA A 98 9.36 -1.59 11.36
CA ALA A 98 8.36 -1.08 12.29
C ALA A 98 6.97 -1.12 11.65
N GLU A 99 6.87 -0.69 10.41
CA GLU A 99 5.60 -0.68 9.69
C GLU A 99 5.12 -2.08 9.42
N LYS A 100 6.04 -2.98 9.09
CA LYS A 100 5.68 -4.37 8.79
C LYS A 100 5.04 -5.05 9.99
N GLU A 101 5.43 -4.68 11.20
CA GLU A 101 4.85 -5.23 12.41
C GLU A 101 3.42 -4.74 12.67
N LEU A 102 3.02 -3.65 12.01
CA LEU A 102 1.70 -3.08 12.17
C LEU A 102 0.66 -3.68 11.23
N ILE A 103 1.06 -4.59 10.37
CA ILE A 103 0.14 -5.21 9.43
C ILE A 103 0.16 -6.72 9.58
N SER A 104 -0.93 -7.34 9.14
CA SER A 104 -1.04 -8.78 9.03
C SER A 104 -1.70 -9.11 7.71
N VAL A 105 -1.70 -10.39 7.35
CA VAL A 105 -2.33 -10.85 6.11
C VAL A 105 -3.68 -11.46 6.47
N ASP A 106 -4.75 -10.97 5.85
CA ASP A 106 -6.08 -11.50 6.12
C ASP A 106 -6.31 -12.79 5.32
N GLU A 107 -7.50 -13.36 5.45
CA GLU A 107 -7.84 -14.63 4.81
C GLU A 107 -7.85 -14.55 3.28
N ASN A 108 -7.98 -13.35 2.73
CA ASN A 108 -7.98 -13.13 1.29
C ASN A 108 -6.58 -12.83 0.73
N GLY A 109 -5.58 -12.84 1.58
CA GLY A 109 -4.21 -12.54 1.16
C GLY A 109 -3.89 -11.06 1.09
N LEU A 110 -4.74 -10.21 1.63
CA LEU A 110 -4.54 -8.76 1.63
C LEU A 110 -3.90 -8.31 2.94
N TYR A 111 -3.08 -7.27 2.87
CA TYR A 111 -2.56 -6.66 4.08
C TYR A 111 -3.68 -5.92 4.81
N THR A 112 -3.65 -6.01 6.12
CA THR A 112 -4.61 -5.31 6.96
C THR A 112 -3.89 -4.82 8.21
N GLU A 113 -4.40 -3.72 8.78
CA GLU A 113 -3.81 -3.13 9.97
C GLU A 113 -4.11 -3.99 11.19
N CYS A 114 -3.14 -4.08 12.10
CA CYS A 114 -3.35 -4.79 13.36
C CYS A 114 -4.28 -3.98 14.25
N ILE A 115 -5.26 -4.64 14.81
CA ILE A 115 -6.30 -3.98 15.60
C ILE A 115 -5.75 -3.30 16.84
N GLN A 116 -4.80 -3.96 17.54
CA GLN A 116 -4.28 -3.37 18.74
C GLN A 116 -3.52 -2.07 18.51
N ASP A 117 -2.99 -1.90 17.32
CA ASP A 117 -2.31 -0.65 16.99
C ASP A 117 -3.30 0.46 16.71
N VAL A 118 -4.40 0.11 16.07
CA VAL A 118 -5.48 1.06 15.82
C VAL A 118 -6.13 1.49 17.12
N SER A 119 -6.32 0.57 18.04
CA SER A 119 -7.02 0.87 19.29
C SER A 119 -6.28 1.88 20.17
N LYS A 120 -5.04 2.06 19.96
CA LYS A 120 -4.28 3.06 20.68
C LYS A 120 -4.68 4.46 20.34
N LEU A 121 -5.31 4.56 19.29
CA LEU A 121 -5.76 5.84 18.83
C LEU A 121 -7.06 6.21 19.48
N ASP A 122 -7.56 5.58 19.41
CA ASP A 122 -8.58 5.81 19.82
C ASP A 122 -9.24 5.92 20.19
N THR A 123 -9.55 5.51 20.02
CA THR A 123 -10.19 5.40 20.65
C THR A 123 -10.30 6.13 21.03
N GLN A 124 -10.31 6.38 20.90
CA GLN A 124 -10.55 6.87 21.30
C GLN A 124 -10.38 7.71 20.79
N ASP A 125 -10.23 7.99 20.34
CA ASP A 125 -10.14 8.51 19.96
C ASP A 125 -10.36 8.69 19.02
N ARG A 126 -10.68 8.39 18.63
CA ARG A 126 -11.15 8.20 18.09
C ARG A 126 -11.93 8.18 18.02
N LEU A 127 -12.20 7.97 18.45
CA LEU A 127 -12.93 7.83 18.78
C LEU A 127 -13.12 8.58 18.80
N GLU A 128 -12.92 8.94 18.88
CA GLU A 128 -12.99 9.39 19.09
C GLU A 128 -12.82 9.95 18.36
N LEU A 129 -12.92 10.24 17.99
CA LEU A 129 -12.73 10.38 17.51
C LEU A 129 -12.88 10.36 16.80
N GLU A 130 -13.25 9.96 16.70
CA GLU A 130 -13.47 9.58 16.44
C GLU A 130 -13.59 9.56 16.29
N THR A 131 -13.69 10.02 16.41
CA THR A 131 -13.90 9.80 16.67
C THR A 131 -13.93 9.89 16.65
#